data_900babcecc44b8c8a411bbefe065884c
#
_entry.id   900babcecc44b8c8a411bbefe065884c
#
_cell.length_a   1.000
_cell.length_b   1.000
_cell.length_c   1.000
_cell.angle_alpha   90.00
_cell.angle_beta   90.00
_cell.angle_gamma   90.00
#
_symmetry.space_group_name_H-M   'P 1'
#
loop_
_entity.id
_entity.type
_entity.pdbx_description
1 polymer ?
#
loop_
_entity_poly.entity_id
_entity_poly.type
_entity_poly.pdbx_seq_one_letter_code
_entity_poly.pdbx_strand_id
1 'polypeptide(L)'
;MCMRDRRYRWVLVLTACVLIGMLIVSALSRPDLPETVPVTQAAKEDVYNTVSVKGTVRAKRESQEFVYAPARVEVCYVSLGETVKVGQPLIQVSYPEVSEEVQQAATAFFEETANASPEQAAQNGTIVRASMDGTVAQLPEEGDLLLPGVTAVRIGDFSDLSVEAKVPELYATDLEVGQRANITPVADSGNTVSASLTEIAPYAVQTFSITGGSQSAVVRCSLQITDADAELMPGTTVDVKLFTDTIENAVTVPYTAIRQDGTQQYVFVCEPDGTIHRKDIEAGYQLSQGVQVTSGVSAGEWIVCDNQTPLQDGEKVYPDAGQ
;
A
#
# COMPACT_ATOMS: atom_id res chain seq x y z
N MET A 1 27.34 -80.71 44.64
CA MET A 1 26.31 -80.32 43.69
C MET A 1 26.36 -78.79 43.50
N CYS A 2 27.49 -78.24 43.18
CA CYS A 2 27.64 -76.76 43.12
C CYS A 2 28.66 -76.23 42.03
N MET A 3 28.95 -77.03 41.03
CA MET A 3 29.88 -76.60 39.96
C MET A 3 29.22 -76.45 38.56
N ARG A 4 27.90 -76.74 38.43
CA ARG A 4 27.18 -76.69 37.12
C ARG A 4 26.51 -75.34 36.86
N ASP A 5 26.26 -74.56 37.93
CA ASP A 5 25.58 -73.23 37.80
C ASP A 5 26.50 -72.11 37.35
N ARG A 6 27.82 -72.22 37.57
CA ARG A 6 28.74 -71.14 37.25
C ARG A 6 28.98 -71.02 35.71
N ARG A 7 28.96 -72.18 35.00
CA ARG A 7 29.11 -72.19 33.53
C ARG A 7 27.85 -71.68 32.84
N TYR A 8 26.66 -71.99 33.36
CA TYR A 8 25.40 -71.45 32.80
C TYR A 8 25.27 -69.94 33.00
N ARG A 9 25.76 -69.41 34.08
CA ARG A 9 25.76 -67.97 34.33
C ARG A 9 26.68 -67.20 33.33
N TRP A 10 27.85 -67.79 33.02
CA TRP A 10 28.74 -67.20 32.03
C TRP A 10 28.19 -67.28 30.59
N VAL A 11 27.51 -68.33 30.26
CA VAL A 11 26.84 -68.45 28.93
C VAL A 11 25.68 -67.44 28.83
N LEU A 12 24.89 -67.25 29.88
CA LEU A 12 23.83 -66.25 29.91
C LEU A 12 24.35 -64.79 29.82
N VAL A 13 25.48 -64.53 30.46
CA VAL A 13 26.12 -63.22 30.36
C VAL A 13 26.67 -62.98 28.94
N LEU A 14 27.30 -63.98 28.30
CA LEU A 14 27.81 -63.89 26.93
C LEU A 14 26.65 -63.70 25.93
N THR A 15 25.54 -64.43 26.08
CA THR A 15 24.40 -64.27 25.18
C THR A 15 23.73 -62.91 25.39
N ALA A 16 23.65 -62.40 26.62
CA ALA A 16 23.13 -61.04 26.90
C ALA A 16 24.04 -59.95 26.28
N CYS A 17 25.36 -60.08 26.39
CA CYS A 17 26.31 -59.17 25.75
C CYS A 17 26.20 -59.18 24.22
N VAL A 18 26.04 -60.37 23.59
CA VAL A 18 25.83 -60.48 22.15
C VAL A 18 24.52 -59.85 21.70
N LEU A 19 23.42 -60.09 22.47
CA LEU A 19 22.13 -59.47 22.20
C LEU A 19 22.16 -57.93 22.38
N ILE A 20 22.84 -57.45 23.41
CA ILE A 20 23.05 -56.01 23.62
C ILE A 20 23.94 -55.42 22.48
N GLY A 21 24.98 -56.10 22.10
CA GLY A 21 25.82 -55.73 20.96
C GLY A 21 25.02 -55.66 19.65
N MET A 22 24.16 -56.65 19.40
CA MET A 22 23.30 -56.70 18.22
C MET A 22 22.23 -55.60 18.24
N LEU A 23 21.69 -55.27 19.40
CA LEU A 23 20.77 -54.14 19.60
C LEU A 23 21.46 -52.78 19.39
N ILE A 24 22.71 -52.65 19.87
CA ILE A 24 23.50 -51.43 19.67
C ILE A 24 23.85 -51.26 18.18
N VAL A 25 24.26 -52.33 17.51
CA VAL A 25 24.53 -52.30 16.03
C VAL A 25 23.25 -52.02 15.26
N SER A 26 22.11 -52.59 15.63
CA SER A 26 20.80 -52.31 15.03
C SER A 26 20.31 -50.86 15.25
N ALA A 27 20.64 -50.27 16.40
CA ALA A 27 20.31 -48.88 16.72
C ALA A 27 21.24 -47.90 15.97
N LEU A 28 22.50 -48.23 15.74
CA LEU A 28 23.45 -47.44 14.94
C LEU A 28 23.26 -47.62 13.44
N SER A 29 22.58 -48.69 12.99
CA SER A 29 22.32 -49.00 11.57
C SER A 29 20.89 -48.67 11.14
N ARG A 30 20.21 -47.76 11.85
CA ARG A 30 18.97 -47.20 11.29
C ARG A 30 19.39 -46.38 10.08
N PRO A 31 18.90 -46.72 8.87
CA PRO A 31 19.10 -45.82 7.74
C PRO A 31 18.36 -44.54 8.13
N ASP A 32 19.07 -43.41 8.16
CA ASP A 32 18.44 -42.12 8.25
C ASP A 32 17.45 -42.04 7.10
N LEU A 33 16.15 -42.03 7.45
CA LEU A 33 15.12 -41.79 6.43
C LEU A 33 15.39 -40.39 5.90
N PRO A 34 15.48 -40.25 4.56
CA PRO A 34 15.68 -38.91 4.00
C PRO A 34 14.64 -37.96 4.54
N GLU A 35 15.11 -36.79 4.96
CA GLU A 35 14.26 -35.76 5.59
C GLU A 35 13.34 -35.16 4.52
N THR A 36 12.06 -34.97 4.86
CA THR A 36 11.11 -34.31 3.97
C THR A 36 11.30 -32.81 4.12
N VAL A 37 11.65 -32.15 3.02
CA VAL A 37 11.89 -30.72 3.01
C VAL A 37 10.95 -30.01 2.01
N PRO A 38 10.38 -28.85 2.38
CA PRO A 38 9.61 -28.07 1.45
C PRO A 38 10.53 -27.53 0.35
N VAL A 39 10.08 -27.66 -0.89
CA VAL A 39 10.77 -27.11 -2.05
C VAL A 39 9.86 -26.21 -2.85
N THR A 40 10.40 -25.15 -3.43
CA THR A 40 9.71 -24.31 -4.39
C THR A 40 10.56 -24.12 -5.62
N GLN A 41 9.92 -23.78 -6.74
CA GLN A 41 10.64 -23.48 -7.97
C GLN A 41 11.05 -22.02 -7.98
N ALA A 42 12.33 -21.73 -8.30
CA ALA A 42 12.78 -20.37 -8.51
C ALA A 42 11.98 -19.76 -9.66
N ALA A 43 11.13 -18.79 -9.34
CA ALA A 43 10.28 -18.15 -10.31
C ALA A 43 11.03 -17.04 -11.04
N LYS A 44 10.68 -16.83 -12.31
CA LYS A 44 11.08 -15.65 -13.06
C LYS A 44 9.87 -14.77 -13.17
N GLU A 45 9.89 -13.68 -12.45
CA GLU A 45 8.76 -12.76 -12.36
C GLU A 45 9.22 -11.30 -12.37
N ASP A 46 8.30 -10.42 -12.75
CA ASP A 46 8.53 -9.00 -12.62
C ASP A 46 8.30 -8.58 -11.18
N VAL A 47 9.31 -8.02 -10.58
CA VAL A 47 9.29 -7.59 -9.18
C VAL A 47 9.24 -6.09 -9.07
N TYR A 48 8.46 -5.64 -8.11
CA TYR A 48 8.21 -4.22 -7.92
C TYR A 48 8.53 -3.82 -6.49
N ASN A 49 9.29 -2.74 -6.34
CA ASN A 49 9.25 -1.99 -5.10
C ASN A 49 7.95 -1.19 -5.05
N THR A 50 7.35 -1.09 -3.88
CA THR A 50 6.08 -0.39 -3.74
C THR A 50 6.09 0.53 -2.54
N VAL A 51 5.54 1.71 -2.74
CA VAL A 51 5.28 2.69 -1.69
C VAL A 51 3.78 2.76 -1.44
N SER A 52 3.34 2.44 -0.22
CA SER A 52 1.94 2.49 0.15
C SER A 52 1.65 3.76 0.94
N VAL A 53 0.72 4.56 0.45
CA VAL A 53 0.30 5.83 1.06
C VAL A 53 -1.20 5.99 1.01
N LYS A 54 -1.74 6.93 1.79
CA LYS A 54 -3.16 7.30 1.68
C LYS A 54 -3.34 8.44 0.70
N GLY A 55 -4.41 8.35 -0.08
CA GLY A 55 -4.85 9.38 -1.00
C GLY A 55 -6.30 9.78 -0.74
N THR A 56 -6.71 10.86 -1.41
CA THR A 56 -8.09 11.32 -1.44
C THR A 56 -8.55 11.45 -2.88
N VAL A 57 -9.71 10.87 -3.19
CA VAL A 57 -10.33 11.00 -4.51
C VAL A 57 -10.81 12.42 -4.71
N ARG A 58 -10.47 13.03 -5.83
CA ARG A 58 -10.86 14.37 -6.20
C ARG A 58 -11.45 14.41 -7.61
N ALA A 59 -12.39 15.31 -7.80
CA ALA A 59 -12.74 15.71 -9.16
C ALA A 59 -11.55 16.46 -9.76
N LYS A 60 -11.23 16.22 -11.02
CA LYS A 60 -10.12 16.88 -11.71
C LYS A 60 -10.38 18.40 -11.86
N ARG A 61 -11.63 18.76 -12.00
CA ARG A 61 -12.08 20.14 -11.98
C ARG A 61 -13.19 20.30 -10.97
N GLU A 62 -13.02 21.23 -10.06
CA GLU A 62 -14.05 21.64 -9.11
C GLU A 62 -14.05 23.16 -8.96
N SER A 63 -15.20 23.70 -8.71
CA SER A 63 -15.39 25.09 -8.35
C SER A 63 -16.07 25.17 -6.99
N GLN A 64 -15.68 26.19 -6.23
CA GLN A 64 -16.28 26.52 -4.95
C GLN A 64 -16.82 27.92 -5.04
N GLU A 65 -18.12 28.05 -4.89
CA GLU A 65 -18.80 29.34 -4.90
C GLU A 65 -18.92 29.85 -3.45
N PHE A 66 -18.57 31.10 -3.25
CA PHE A 66 -18.49 31.73 -1.94
C PHE A 66 -19.48 32.92 -1.85
N VAL A 67 -19.84 33.24 -0.64
CA VAL A 67 -20.48 34.56 -0.34
C VAL A 67 -19.41 35.51 0.19
N TYR A 68 -19.55 36.80 -0.10
CA TYR A 68 -18.57 37.82 0.27
C TYR A 68 -18.91 38.54 1.58
N ALA A 69 -20.15 38.37 2.10
CA ALA A 69 -20.59 38.86 3.37
C ALA A 69 -21.49 37.83 4.05
N PRO A 70 -21.72 37.90 5.36
CA PRO A 70 -22.68 37.03 6.03
C PRO A 70 -24.04 37.11 5.33
N ALA A 71 -24.52 35.97 4.85
CA ALA A 71 -25.73 35.88 4.05
C ALA A 71 -26.64 34.75 4.52
N ARG A 72 -27.93 34.90 4.38
CA ARG A 72 -28.91 33.84 4.63
C ARG A 72 -29.42 33.29 3.31
N VAL A 73 -29.47 31.98 3.19
CA VAL A 73 -30.05 31.29 2.03
C VAL A 73 -31.56 31.46 2.05
N GLU A 74 -32.11 32.02 0.99
CA GLU A 74 -33.56 32.19 0.83
C GLU A 74 -34.18 31.09 0.00
N VAL A 75 -33.54 30.75 -1.15
CA VAL A 75 -34.07 29.78 -2.11
C VAL A 75 -32.90 28.99 -2.71
N CYS A 76 -33.08 27.70 -2.81
CA CYS A 76 -32.18 26.81 -3.61
C CYS A 76 -32.86 26.50 -4.95
N TYR A 77 -32.21 26.90 -6.06
CA TYR A 77 -32.74 26.68 -7.43
C TYR A 77 -32.35 25.31 -8.00
N VAL A 78 -31.44 24.62 -7.35
CA VAL A 78 -30.89 23.34 -7.77
C VAL A 78 -30.89 22.34 -6.61
N SER A 79 -30.74 21.08 -6.92
CA SER A 79 -30.67 19.99 -5.95
C SER A 79 -29.26 19.41 -5.88
N LEU A 80 -28.92 18.78 -4.76
CA LEU A 80 -27.69 18.02 -4.62
C LEU A 80 -27.64 16.89 -5.66
N GLY A 81 -26.53 16.74 -6.39
CA GLY A 81 -26.38 15.76 -7.48
C GLY A 81 -26.91 16.25 -8.83
N GLU A 82 -27.52 17.42 -8.93
CA GLU A 82 -28.00 17.99 -10.19
C GLU A 82 -26.85 18.49 -11.07
N THR A 83 -26.96 18.25 -12.36
CA THR A 83 -25.98 18.78 -13.34
C THR A 83 -26.36 20.20 -13.73
N VAL A 84 -25.41 21.11 -13.59
CA VAL A 84 -25.56 22.53 -13.85
C VAL A 84 -24.62 23.03 -14.95
N LYS A 85 -24.99 24.16 -15.58
CA LYS A 85 -24.18 24.83 -16.58
C LYS A 85 -23.65 26.14 -16.05
N VAL A 86 -22.53 26.60 -16.59
CA VAL A 86 -21.93 27.90 -16.27
C VAL A 86 -22.99 29.02 -16.38
N GLY A 87 -23.05 29.88 -15.35
CA GLY A 87 -24.03 30.97 -15.25
C GLY A 87 -25.42 30.58 -14.71
N GLN A 88 -25.70 29.28 -14.55
CA GLN A 88 -26.97 28.82 -14.00
C GLN A 88 -27.12 29.30 -12.54
N PRO A 89 -28.29 29.84 -12.14
CA PRO A 89 -28.57 30.18 -10.76
C PRO A 89 -28.51 28.91 -9.87
N LEU A 90 -27.85 29.04 -8.72
CA LEU A 90 -27.71 27.97 -7.74
C LEU A 90 -28.53 28.23 -6.51
N ILE A 91 -28.26 29.34 -5.86
CA ILE A 91 -28.96 29.78 -4.62
C ILE A 91 -29.25 31.29 -4.69
N GLN A 92 -30.30 31.70 -4.04
CA GLN A 92 -30.56 33.08 -3.73
C GLN A 92 -30.25 33.33 -2.26
N VAL A 93 -29.52 34.41 -2.01
CA VAL A 93 -29.15 34.82 -0.65
C VAL A 93 -29.62 36.21 -0.35
N SER A 94 -29.96 36.48 0.90
CA SER A 94 -30.17 37.82 1.43
C SER A 94 -29.04 38.18 2.38
N TYR A 95 -28.67 39.44 2.37
CA TYR A 95 -27.69 40.00 3.29
C TYR A 95 -28.44 40.69 4.43
N PRO A 96 -28.58 40.04 5.62
CA PRO A 96 -29.21 40.67 6.76
C PRO A 96 -28.42 41.92 7.16
N GLU A 97 -29.11 42.98 7.62
CA GLU A 97 -28.42 44.09 8.28
C GLU A 97 -27.75 43.57 9.55
N VAL A 98 -26.46 43.25 9.43
CA VAL A 98 -25.63 42.85 10.58
C VAL A 98 -25.23 44.10 11.35
N SER A 99 -25.29 44.02 12.68
CA SER A 99 -24.79 45.11 13.50
C SER A 99 -23.33 45.43 13.16
N GLU A 100 -22.93 46.69 13.23
CA GLU A 100 -21.58 47.15 12.91
C GLU A 100 -20.50 46.39 13.65
N GLU A 101 -20.77 45.86 14.85
CA GLU A 101 -19.86 45.05 15.65
C GLU A 101 -19.56 43.68 15.01
N VAL A 102 -20.59 43.02 14.45
CA VAL A 102 -20.41 41.72 13.75
C VAL A 102 -19.70 41.92 12.39
N GLN A 103 -20.01 43.05 11.74
CA GLN A 103 -19.35 43.38 10.47
C GLN A 103 -17.89 43.72 10.66
N GLN A 104 -17.52 44.43 11.74
CA GLN A 104 -16.13 44.74 12.10
C GLN A 104 -15.39 43.46 12.52
N ALA A 105 -16.01 42.57 13.31
CA ALA A 105 -15.40 41.30 13.70
C ALA A 105 -15.18 40.38 12.50
N ALA A 106 -16.11 40.29 11.57
CA ALA A 106 -15.97 39.53 10.32
C ALA A 106 -14.85 40.11 9.44
N THR A 107 -14.83 41.46 9.29
CA THR A 107 -13.79 42.13 8.48
C THR A 107 -12.39 41.90 9.08
N ALA A 108 -12.22 42.00 10.40
CA ALA A 108 -10.97 41.77 11.07
C ALA A 108 -10.47 40.31 10.94
N PHE A 109 -11.38 39.35 10.85
CA PHE A 109 -11.03 37.94 10.66
C PHE A 109 -10.65 37.60 9.19
N PHE A 110 -11.19 38.36 8.22
CA PHE A 110 -11.03 38.12 6.79
C PHE A 110 -10.01 39.03 6.09
N GLU A 111 -9.59 40.17 6.71
CA GLU A 111 -8.54 41.02 6.17
C GLU A 111 -7.18 40.25 5.98
N GLU A 112 -7.02 39.15 6.72
CA GLU A 112 -5.82 38.30 6.63
C GLU A 112 -5.91 37.22 5.54
N THR A 113 -7.12 36.91 5.01
CA THR A 113 -7.33 35.74 4.13
C THR A 113 -8.00 36.01 2.78
N ALA A 114 -8.59 37.18 2.53
CA ALA A 114 -9.32 37.45 1.29
C ALA A 114 -9.01 38.82 0.69
N ASN A 115 -8.40 38.82 -0.49
CA ASN A 115 -8.25 40.01 -1.36
C ASN A 115 -9.56 40.53 -2.00
N ALA A 116 -10.72 40.13 -1.47
CA ALA A 116 -12.04 40.57 -1.99
C ALA A 116 -12.60 41.72 -1.16
N SER A 117 -12.73 42.89 -1.78
CA SER A 117 -13.31 44.06 -1.11
C SER A 117 -14.84 43.93 -0.97
N PRO A 118 -15.44 44.48 0.12
CA PRO A 118 -16.89 44.50 0.32
C PRO A 118 -17.70 45.12 -0.84
N GLU A 119 -17.07 45.96 -1.65
CA GLU A 119 -17.67 46.56 -2.84
C GLU A 119 -17.98 45.57 -3.95
N GLN A 120 -17.23 44.46 -4.03
CA GLN A 120 -17.47 43.37 -4.98
C GLN A 120 -18.69 42.51 -4.60
N ALA A 121 -19.01 42.42 -3.32
CA ALA A 121 -20.21 41.73 -2.83
C ALA A 121 -21.51 42.44 -3.30
N ALA A 122 -21.51 43.77 -3.33
CA ALA A 122 -22.63 44.54 -3.81
C ALA A 122 -22.85 44.47 -5.32
N GLN A 123 -21.81 44.13 -6.10
CA GLN A 123 -21.85 44.02 -7.57
C GLN A 123 -22.34 42.67 -8.06
N ASN A 124 -22.20 41.58 -7.26
CA ASN A 124 -22.53 40.22 -7.68
C ASN A 124 -24.01 39.83 -7.45
N GLY A 125 -24.82 40.72 -6.90
CA GLY A 125 -26.25 40.47 -6.69
C GLY A 125 -26.54 39.43 -5.60
N THR A 126 -27.82 39.17 -5.35
CA THR A 126 -28.31 38.20 -4.35
C THR A 126 -28.31 36.74 -4.85
N ILE A 127 -27.92 36.50 -6.10
CA ILE A 127 -27.95 35.16 -6.72
C ILE A 127 -26.54 34.66 -6.97
N VAL A 128 -26.18 33.57 -6.29
CA VAL A 128 -24.96 32.82 -6.55
C VAL A 128 -25.17 31.94 -7.79
N ARG A 129 -24.21 31.96 -8.72
CA ARG A 129 -24.30 31.26 -10.01
C ARG A 129 -23.12 30.31 -10.19
N ALA A 130 -23.36 29.27 -10.94
CA ALA A 130 -22.31 28.31 -11.31
C ALA A 130 -21.20 28.98 -12.14
N SER A 131 -19.95 28.82 -11.73
CA SER A 131 -18.78 29.31 -12.48
C SER A 131 -18.27 28.31 -13.51
N MET A 132 -18.72 27.03 -13.44
CA MET A 132 -18.38 25.97 -14.38
C MET A 132 -19.55 25.02 -14.64
N ASP A 133 -19.45 24.27 -15.72
CA ASP A 133 -20.34 23.11 -15.94
C ASP A 133 -19.91 21.96 -15.02
N GLY A 134 -20.86 21.24 -14.43
CA GLY A 134 -20.57 20.11 -13.56
C GLY A 134 -21.79 19.68 -12.73
N THR A 135 -21.55 18.86 -11.74
CA THR A 135 -22.59 18.35 -10.82
C THR A 135 -22.44 19.00 -9.44
N VAL A 136 -23.56 19.36 -8.82
CA VAL A 136 -23.59 19.97 -7.49
C VAL A 136 -23.19 18.93 -6.44
N ALA A 137 -22.03 19.13 -5.81
CA ALA A 137 -21.46 18.24 -4.80
C ALA A 137 -21.78 18.65 -3.37
N GLN A 138 -22.01 19.96 -3.16
CA GLN A 138 -22.39 20.53 -1.86
C GLN A 138 -23.37 21.66 -2.09
N LEU A 139 -24.44 21.68 -1.33
CA LEU A 139 -25.49 22.68 -1.37
C LEU A 139 -25.93 22.97 0.05
N PRO A 140 -26.10 24.24 0.46
CA PRO A 140 -26.70 24.61 1.76
C PRO A 140 -28.20 24.35 1.76
N GLU A 141 -28.79 24.36 2.94
CA GLU A 141 -30.26 24.32 3.11
C GLU A 141 -30.85 25.71 3.14
N GLU A 142 -32.14 25.81 2.77
CA GLU A 142 -32.86 27.08 2.88
C GLU A 142 -32.95 27.52 4.35
N GLY A 143 -32.58 28.76 4.61
CA GLY A 143 -32.50 29.34 5.96
C GLY A 143 -31.11 29.31 6.58
N ASP A 144 -30.14 28.59 5.99
CA ASP A 144 -28.77 28.52 6.49
C ASP A 144 -28.10 29.91 6.47
N LEU A 145 -27.23 30.13 7.46
CA LEU A 145 -26.37 31.30 7.54
C LEU A 145 -25.01 30.96 6.92
N LEU A 146 -24.68 31.57 5.81
CA LEU A 146 -23.42 31.47 5.14
C LEU A 146 -22.44 32.53 5.64
N LEU A 147 -21.21 32.13 5.91
CA LEU A 147 -20.15 33.04 6.31
C LEU A 147 -19.20 33.30 5.13
N PRO A 148 -18.61 34.50 5.03
CA PRO A 148 -17.64 34.82 4.02
C PRO A 148 -16.45 33.87 4.08
N GLY A 149 -15.92 33.47 2.91
CA GLY A 149 -14.75 32.55 2.82
C GLY A 149 -15.06 31.07 3.11
N VAL A 150 -16.29 30.74 3.47
CA VAL A 150 -16.77 29.37 3.58
C VAL A 150 -17.46 28.99 2.27
N THR A 151 -17.17 27.80 1.76
CA THR A 151 -17.80 27.29 0.54
C THR A 151 -19.31 27.20 0.71
N ALA A 152 -20.04 27.99 -0.07
CA ALA A 152 -21.51 27.96 -0.11
C ALA A 152 -22.00 26.80 -0.99
N VAL A 153 -21.55 26.73 -2.22
CA VAL A 153 -21.87 25.65 -3.17
C VAL A 153 -20.59 25.11 -3.77
N ARG A 154 -20.51 23.80 -3.93
CA ARG A 154 -19.40 23.11 -4.62
C ARG A 154 -19.94 22.42 -5.84
N ILE A 155 -19.26 22.62 -6.96
CA ILE A 155 -19.56 21.99 -8.25
C ILE A 155 -18.34 21.21 -8.66
N GLY A 156 -18.48 19.98 -9.13
CA GLY A 156 -17.41 19.13 -9.59
C GLY A 156 -17.73 18.44 -10.92
N ASP A 157 -16.71 18.24 -11.73
CA ASP A 157 -16.77 17.39 -12.91
C ASP A 157 -16.36 15.97 -12.49
N PHE A 158 -17.33 15.12 -12.27
CA PHE A 158 -17.11 13.74 -11.79
C PHE A 158 -16.92 12.74 -12.91
N SER A 159 -16.92 13.19 -14.16
CA SER A 159 -16.58 12.34 -15.32
C SER A 159 -15.08 12.01 -15.38
N ASP A 160 -14.25 12.80 -14.72
CA ASP A 160 -12.80 12.65 -14.70
C ASP A 160 -12.29 12.80 -13.25
N LEU A 161 -11.96 11.67 -12.63
CA LEU A 161 -11.51 11.61 -11.26
C LEU A 161 -9.99 11.43 -11.18
N SER A 162 -9.40 12.04 -10.19
CA SER A 162 -7.99 11.90 -9.84
C SER A 162 -7.84 11.55 -8.37
N VAL A 163 -6.68 11.07 -7.98
CA VAL A 163 -6.35 10.84 -6.57
C VAL A 163 -5.17 11.72 -6.18
N GLU A 164 -5.37 12.55 -5.17
CA GLU A 164 -4.31 13.29 -4.52
C GLU A 164 -3.71 12.43 -3.41
N ALA A 165 -2.45 12.02 -3.56
CA ALA A 165 -1.69 11.27 -2.57
C ALA A 165 -0.61 12.13 -1.93
N LYS A 166 -0.30 11.86 -0.66
CA LYS A 166 0.78 12.52 0.10
C LYS A 166 1.87 11.50 0.38
N VAL A 167 2.95 11.58 -0.38
CA VAL A 167 4.07 10.67 -0.30
C VAL A 167 5.13 11.25 0.64
N PRO A 168 5.62 10.49 1.65
CA PRO A 168 6.73 10.94 2.49
C PRO A 168 7.98 11.29 1.66
N GLU A 169 8.68 12.37 2.02
CA GLU A 169 9.88 12.85 1.32
C GLU A 169 10.93 11.76 1.11
N LEU A 170 11.03 10.82 2.04
CA LEU A 170 11.95 9.67 1.94
C LEU A 170 11.82 8.89 0.63
N TYR A 171 10.61 8.80 0.08
CA TYR A 171 10.31 8.07 -1.15
C TYR A 171 10.15 8.98 -2.37
N ALA A 172 10.25 10.30 -2.19
CA ALA A 172 9.98 11.27 -3.26
C ALA A 172 11.00 11.20 -4.40
N THR A 173 12.24 10.78 -4.10
CA THR A 173 13.31 10.64 -5.09
C THR A 173 13.11 9.45 -6.03
N ASP A 174 12.29 8.47 -5.62
CA ASP A 174 12.04 7.25 -6.37
C ASP A 174 10.77 7.36 -7.23
N LEU A 175 10.14 8.55 -7.22
CA LEU A 175 8.92 8.80 -7.97
C LEU A 175 9.22 9.40 -9.36
N GLU A 176 8.59 8.82 -10.37
CA GLU A 176 8.62 9.32 -11.74
C GLU A 176 7.21 9.41 -12.32
N VAL A 177 6.96 10.49 -13.09
CA VAL A 177 5.70 10.65 -13.82
C VAL A 177 5.54 9.50 -14.82
N GLY A 178 4.36 8.89 -14.83
CA GLY A 178 4.04 7.72 -15.65
C GLY A 178 4.10 6.40 -14.88
N GLN A 179 4.60 6.39 -13.65
CA GLN A 179 4.57 5.19 -12.80
C GLN A 179 3.15 4.69 -12.59
N ARG A 180 3.01 3.37 -12.59
CA ARG A 180 1.74 2.69 -12.29
C ARG A 180 1.44 2.74 -10.80
N ALA A 181 0.15 2.79 -10.48
CA ALA A 181 -0.34 2.70 -9.12
C ALA A 181 -1.62 1.86 -9.07
N ASN A 182 -1.83 1.23 -7.94
CA ASN A 182 -3.09 0.60 -7.59
C ASN A 182 -3.77 1.42 -6.49
N ILE A 183 -5.04 1.70 -6.69
CA ILE A 183 -5.88 2.45 -5.76
C ILE A 183 -6.93 1.49 -5.21
N THR A 184 -7.01 1.37 -3.89
CA THR A 184 -7.99 0.53 -3.21
C THR A 184 -8.82 1.40 -2.27
N PRO A 185 -10.15 1.50 -2.47
CA PRO A 185 -11.02 2.23 -1.56
C PRO A 185 -10.99 1.61 -0.15
N VAL A 186 -10.88 2.46 0.87
CA VAL A 186 -10.88 1.97 2.27
C VAL A 186 -12.22 1.30 2.63
N ALA A 187 -13.31 1.75 2.01
CA ALA A 187 -14.65 1.21 2.23
C ALA A 187 -14.89 -0.13 1.52
N ASP A 188 -14.15 -0.41 0.43
CA ASP A 188 -14.25 -1.65 -0.37
C ASP A 188 -12.86 -2.14 -0.75
N SER A 189 -12.24 -2.88 0.14
CA SER A 189 -10.88 -3.41 -0.04
C SER A 189 -10.78 -4.50 -1.11
N GLY A 190 -11.89 -5.01 -1.63
CA GLY A 190 -11.95 -6.00 -2.71
C GLY A 190 -11.83 -5.39 -4.11
N ASN A 191 -12.08 -4.09 -4.23
CA ASN A 191 -12.09 -3.38 -5.51
C ASN A 191 -10.80 -2.55 -5.67
N THR A 192 -9.90 -3.02 -6.53
CA THR A 192 -8.64 -2.32 -6.83
C THR A 192 -8.69 -1.73 -8.22
N VAL A 193 -8.44 -0.44 -8.31
CA VAL A 193 -8.51 0.38 -9.52
C VAL A 193 -7.10 0.74 -9.96
N SER A 194 -6.83 0.63 -11.25
CA SER A 194 -5.54 1.03 -11.83
C SER A 194 -5.46 2.53 -12.04
N ALA A 195 -4.28 3.09 -11.76
CA ALA A 195 -3.99 4.51 -11.98
C ALA A 195 -2.54 4.72 -12.43
N SER A 196 -2.25 5.91 -12.91
CA SER A 196 -0.90 6.34 -13.25
C SER A 196 -0.57 7.66 -12.57
N LEU A 197 0.69 7.82 -12.15
CA LEU A 197 1.21 9.06 -11.57
C LEU A 197 1.37 10.10 -12.66
N THR A 198 0.65 11.21 -12.59
CA THR A 198 0.64 12.25 -13.62
C THR A 198 1.38 13.50 -13.21
N GLU A 199 1.44 13.79 -11.90
CA GLU A 199 2.06 15.00 -11.40
C GLU A 199 2.72 14.76 -10.05
N ILE A 200 3.90 15.32 -9.86
CA ILE A 200 4.64 15.35 -8.61
C ILE A 200 4.89 16.82 -8.26
N ALA A 201 4.43 17.26 -7.08
CA ALA A 201 4.64 18.63 -6.66
C ALA A 201 6.14 18.93 -6.53
N PRO A 202 6.62 20.08 -7.03
CA PRO A 202 8.05 20.41 -7.02
C PRO A 202 8.59 20.81 -5.63
N TYR A 203 7.74 20.77 -4.61
CA TYR A 203 8.10 21.11 -3.23
C TYR A 203 7.41 20.20 -2.22
N ALA A 204 8.09 19.95 -1.11
CA ALA A 204 7.53 19.23 0.03
C ALA A 204 6.78 20.19 0.97
N VAL A 205 5.68 19.73 1.53
CA VAL A 205 4.89 20.45 2.53
C VAL A 205 5.09 19.78 3.88
N GLN A 206 5.39 20.55 4.90
CA GLN A 206 5.45 20.03 6.26
C GLN A 206 4.04 19.82 6.81
N THR A 207 3.77 18.63 7.30
CA THR A 207 2.53 18.29 7.98
C THR A 207 2.77 18.17 9.48
N PHE A 208 1.91 18.84 10.27
CA PHE A 208 1.96 18.76 11.73
C PHE A 208 0.97 17.69 12.20
N SER A 209 1.44 16.74 13.00
CA SER A 209 0.55 15.84 13.71
C SER A 209 0.18 16.46 15.06
N ILE A 210 -1.10 16.73 15.28
CA ILE A 210 -1.61 17.29 16.52
C ILE A 210 -1.44 16.33 17.71
N THR A 211 -1.26 15.03 17.43
CA THR A 211 -1.18 13.97 18.44
C THR A 211 0.21 13.50 18.83
N GLY A 212 1.29 14.01 18.24
CA GLY A 212 2.60 13.40 18.54
C GLY A 212 3.85 14.16 18.14
N GLY A 213 3.78 15.42 17.77
CA GLY A 213 4.97 16.29 17.69
C GLY A 213 6.04 15.96 16.64
N SER A 214 5.86 14.97 15.78
CA SER A 214 6.79 14.74 14.67
C SER A 214 6.32 15.49 13.42
N GLN A 215 7.18 16.35 12.92
CA GLN A 215 7.02 16.97 11.61
C GLN A 215 7.47 15.96 10.57
N SER A 216 6.61 15.68 9.60
CA SER A 216 6.98 14.91 8.42
C SER A 216 6.77 15.77 7.18
N ALA A 217 7.79 15.82 6.34
CA ALA A 217 7.66 16.45 5.03
C ALA A 217 7.02 15.43 4.07
N VAL A 218 6.03 15.90 3.31
CA VAL A 218 5.35 15.10 2.30
C VAL A 218 5.33 15.84 0.97
N VAL A 219 5.46 15.10 -0.12
CA VAL A 219 5.28 15.57 -1.49
C VAL A 219 3.88 15.19 -1.95
N ARG A 220 3.15 16.16 -2.49
CA ARG A 220 1.84 15.91 -3.09
C ARG A 220 2.02 15.34 -4.49
N CYS A 221 1.28 14.28 -4.77
CA CYS A 221 1.26 13.59 -6.04
C CYS A 221 -0.17 13.46 -6.54
N SER A 222 -0.38 13.70 -7.84
CA SER A 222 -1.66 13.48 -8.50
C SER A 222 -1.59 12.23 -9.35
N LEU A 223 -2.58 11.35 -9.17
CA LEU A 223 -2.72 10.14 -9.95
C LEU A 223 -4.00 10.20 -10.77
N GLN A 224 -3.89 9.89 -12.05
CA GLN A 224 -5.03 9.76 -12.95
C GLN A 224 -5.52 8.31 -12.92
N ILE A 225 -6.82 8.12 -12.74
CA ILE A 225 -7.48 6.83 -12.83
C ILE A 225 -7.49 6.40 -14.30
N THR A 226 -7.01 5.19 -14.57
CA THR A 226 -6.95 4.64 -15.94
C THR A 226 -8.04 3.61 -16.21
N ASP A 227 -8.72 3.17 -15.16
CA ASP A 227 -9.81 2.21 -15.26
C ASP A 227 -11.13 2.94 -15.50
N ALA A 228 -11.76 2.66 -16.63
CA ALA A 228 -12.97 3.36 -17.06
C ALA A 228 -14.22 3.00 -16.23
N ASP A 229 -14.21 1.83 -15.59
CA ASP A 229 -15.36 1.32 -14.82
C ASP A 229 -15.21 1.58 -13.31
N ALA A 230 -14.25 2.45 -12.92
CA ALA A 230 -13.98 2.75 -11.52
C ALA A 230 -15.12 3.55 -10.88
N GLU A 231 -15.88 2.90 -10.02
CA GLU A 231 -16.89 3.56 -9.17
C GLU A 231 -16.22 4.12 -7.91
N LEU A 232 -15.62 5.31 -8.03
CA LEU A 232 -15.02 6.03 -6.90
C LEU A 232 -15.84 7.28 -6.57
N MET A 233 -16.04 7.50 -5.28
CA MET A 233 -16.75 8.70 -4.82
C MET A 233 -15.76 9.81 -4.46
N PRO A 234 -15.86 11.00 -5.05
CA PRO A 234 -15.04 12.15 -4.68
C PRO A 234 -15.10 12.46 -3.18
N GLY A 235 -13.97 12.82 -2.60
CA GLY A 235 -13.83 13.09 -1.18
C GLY A 235 -13.51 11.88 -0.32
N THR A 236 -13.61 10.67 -0.85
CA THR A 236 -13.28 9.44 -0.09
C THR A 236 -11.78 9.22 0.02
N THR A 237 -11.39 8.54 1.10
CA THR A 237 -10.00 8.13 1.32
C THR A 237 -9.75 6.77 0.66
N VAL A 238 -8.61 6.65 0.02
CA VAL A 238 -8.15 5.44 -0.67
C VAL A 238 -6.74 5.09 -0.22
N ASP A 239 -6.41 3.81 -0.25
CA ASP A 239 -5.04 3.33 -0.13
C ASP A 239 -4.42 3.28 -1.54
N VAL A 240 -3.29 3.96 -1.69
CA VAL A 240 -2.55 4.06 -2.96
C VAL A 240 -1.27 3.27 -2.84
N LYS A 241 -1.08 2.31 -3.71
CA LYS A 241 0.14 1.53 -3.85
C LYS A 241 0.85 1.94 -5.13
N LEU A 242 1.91 2.75 -5.00
CA LEU A 242 2.77 3.19 -6.11
C LEU A 242 3.83 2.15 -6.38
N PHE A 243 4.08 1.82 -7.64
CA PHE A 243 5.15 0.94 -8.07
C PHE A 243 6.35 1.81 -8.46
N THR A 244 7.42 1.78 -7.63
CA THR A 244 8.58 2.67 -7.82
C THR A 244 9.62 2.05 -8.73
N ASP A 245 10.15 0.90 -8.41
CA ASP A 245 11.12 0.20 -9.25
C ASP A 245 10.50 -1.06 -9.84
N THR A 246 10.74 -1.30 -11.12
CA THR A 246 10.37 -2.54 -11.78
C THR A 246 11.65 -3.25 -12.21
N ILE A 247 11.84 -4.47 -11.71
CA ILE A 247 12.90 -5.35 -12.18
C ILE A 247 12.22 -6.44 -12.98
N GLU A 248 12.31 -6.29 -14.29
CA GLU A 248 11.72 -7.28 -15.20
C GLU A 248 12.50 -8.60 -15.15
N ASN A 249 11.76 -9.71 -15.18
CA ASN A 249 12.34 -11.05 -15.27
C ASN A 249 13.33 -11.38 -14.14
N ALA A 250 13.14 -10.87 -12.94
CA ALA A 250 13.96 -11.20 -11.78
C ALA A 250 13.78 -12.67 -11.38
N VAL A 251 14.88 -13.34 -11.07
CA VAL A 251 14.83 -14.66 -10.42
C VAL A 251 14.66 -14.43 -8.92
N THR A 252 13.56 -14.91 -8.35
CA THR A 252 13.24 -14.73 -6.94
C THR A 252 13.26 -16.04 -6.18
N VAL A 253 13.72 -15.98 -4.93
CA VAL A 253 13.69 -17.09 -3.98
C VAL A 253 13.08 -16.61 -2.65
N PRO A 254 12.29 -17.45 -1.95
CA PRO A 254 11.76 -17.10 -0.64
C PRO A 254 12.87 -16.86 0.38
N TYR A 255 12.61 -16.00 1.37
CA TYR A 255 13.54 -15.76 2.49
C TYR A 255 13.91 -17.03 3.25
N THR A 256 12.98 -17.99 3.33
CA THR A 256 13.17 -19.29 3.99
C THR A 256 14.15 -20.21 3.27
N ALA A 257 14.47 -19.93 2.01
CA ALA A 257 15.45 -20.70 1.24
C ALA A 257 16.89 -20.23 1.43
N ILE A 258 17.08 -18.97 1.87
CA ILE A 258 18.39 -18.35 1.95
C ILE A 258 19.08 -18.76 3.26
N ARG A 259 20.29 -19.26 3.12
CA ARG A 259 21.19 -19.62 4.21
C ARG A 259 22.42 -18.73 4.17
N GLN A 260 23.08 -18.59 5.32
CA GLN A 260 24.27 -17.76 5.43
C GLN A 260 25.39 -18.54 6.12
N ASP A 261 26.59 -18.43 5.55
CA ASP A 261 27.81 -18.97 6.11
C ASP A 261 28.86 -17.82 6.14
N GLY A 262 29.07 -17.26 7.33
CA GLY A 262 29.86 -16.04 7.47
C GLY A 262 29.23 -14.87 6.69
N THR A 263 29.91 -14.39 5.67
CA THR A 263 29.41 -13.32 4.77
C THR A 263 28.78 -13.85 3.48
N GLN A 264 28.93 -15.16 3.21
CA GLN A 264 28.45 -15.77 1.98
C GLN A 264 27.01 -16.26 2.14
N GLN A 265 26.15 -15.89 1.21
CA GLN A 265 24.78 -16.40 1.11
C GLN A 265 24.74 -17.55 0.12
N TYR A 266 23.93 -18.57 0.44
CA TYR A 266 23.77 -19.75 -0.40
C TYR A 266 22.36 -20.33 -0.27
N VAL A 267 21.99 -21.15 -1.22
CA VAL A 267 20.77 -21.96 -1.22
C VAL A 267 21.09 -23.42 -1.49
N PHE A 268 20.16 -24.31 -1.18
CA PHE A 268 20.22 -25.69 -1.65
C PHE A 268 19.27 -25.86 -2.84
N VAL A 269 19.83 -26.30 -3.96
CA VAL A 269 19.08 -26.68 -5.15
C VAL A 269 18.83 -28.18 -5.09
N CYS A 270 17.59 -28.59 -5.25
CA CYS A 270 17.17 -29.99 -5.25
C CYS A 270 17.12 -30.53 -6.68
N GLU A 271 17.86 -31.57 -6.96
CA GLU A 271 17.82 -32.28 -8.24
C GLU A 271 16.58 -33.22 -8.33
N PRO A 272 16.18 -33.66 -9.53
CA PRO A 272 15.02 -34.54 -9.70
C PRO A 272 15.14 -35.90 -8.98
N ASP A 273 16.37 -36.34 -8.63
CA ASP A 273 16.62 -37.57 -7.88
C ASP A 273 16.56 -37.40 -6.36
N GLY A 274 16.23 -36.17 -5.89
CA GLY A 274 16.17 -35.81 -4.49
C GLY A 274 17.53 -35.44 -3.87
N THR A 275 18.58 -35.34 -4.64
CA THR A 275 19.88 -34.89 -4.13
C THR A 275 19.92 -33.37 -4.07
N ILE A 276 20.40 -32.82 -2.97
CA ILE A 276 20.55 -31.37 -2.82
C ILE A 276 21.99 -30.93 -3.03
N HIS A 277 22.17 -29.81 -3.70
CA HIS A 277 23.46 -29.20 -3.92
C HIS A 277 23.48 -27.74 -3.43
N ARG A 278 24.54 -27.41 -2.66
CA ARG A 278 24.79 -26.04 -2.25
C ARG A 278 25.22 -25.22 -3.46
N LYS A 279 24.49 -24.09 -3.66
CA LYS A 279 24.88 -23.06 -4.62
C LYS A 279 25.03 -21.73 -3.90
N ASP A 280 26.21 -21.14 -4.00
CA ASP A 280 26.42 -19.77 -3.52
C ASP A 280 25.67 -18.79 -4.42
N ILE A 281 25.06 -17.80 -3.80
CA ILE A 281 24.23 -16.81 -4.49
C ILE A 281 24.71 -15.39 -4.21
N GLU A 282 24.42 -14.51 -5.15
CA GLU A 282 24.46 -13.07 -4.94
C GLU A 282 23.03 -12.56 -4.82
N ALA A 283 22.68 -12.07 -3.63
CA ALA A 283 21.38 -11.47 -3.38
C ALA A 283 21.34 -10.04 -3.92
N GLY A 284 20.25 -9.71 -4.61
CA GLY A 284 19.92 -8.37 -5.05
C GLY A 284 18.93 -7.69 -4.09
N TYR A 285 17.85 -7.13 -4.64
CA TYR A 285 16.84 -6.44 -3.85
C TYR A 285 16.05 -7.37 -2.95
N GLN A 286 15.75 -6.88 -1.75
CA GLN A 286 14.82 -7.53 -0.83
C GLN A 286 13.40 -7.10 -1.18
N LEU A 287 12.51 -8.06 -1.39
CA LEU A 287 11.13 -7.87 -1.83
C LEU A 287 10.17 -8.30 -0.72
N SER A 288 8.90 -7.95 -0.83
CA SER A 288 7.90 -8.32 0.18
C SER A 288 7.73 -9.84 0.36
N GLN A 289 8.01 -10.65 -0.67
CA GLN A 289 7.78 -12.10 -0.66
C GLN A 289 9.08 -12.93 -0.75
N GLY A 290 10.24 -12.30 -0.92
CA GLY A 290 11.52 -13.01 -1.09
C GLY A 290 12.66 -12.08 -1.43
N VAL A 291 13.70 -12.64 -2.00
CA VAL A 291 14.90 -11.93 -2.40
C VAL A 291 15.18 -12.19 -3.86
N GLN A 292 15.52 -11.15 -4.60
CA GLN A 292 16.07 -11.30 -5.94
C GLN A 292 17.44 -11.96 -5.87
N VAL A 293 17.69 -12.94 -6.75
CA VAL A 293 19.00 -13.55 -6.94
C VAL A 293 19.57 -13.07 -8.27
N THR A 294 20.69 -12.36 -8.21
CA THR A 294 21.37 -11.84 -9.40
C THR A 294 22.30 -12.85 -10.05
N SER A 295 22.84 -13.78 -9.25
CA SER A 295 23.66 -14.88 -9.74
C SER A 295 23.58 -16.11 -8.82
N GLY A 296 23.88 -17.30 -9.37
CA GLY A 296 23.93 -18.56 -8.62
C GLY A 296 22.74 -19.48 -8.82
N VAL A 297 21.55 -18.97 -9.14
CA VAL A 297 20.33 -19.75 -9.38
C VAL A 297 19.70 -19.37 -10.70
N SER A 298 19.18 -20.35 -11.41
CA SER A 298 18.43 -20.16 -12.66
C SER A 298 16.92 -20.35 -12.42
N ALA A 299 16.11 -19.66 -13.20
CA ALA A 299 14.67 -19.86 -13.16
C ALA A 299 14.32 -21.31 -13.48
N GLY A 300 13.38 -21.87 -12.73
CA GLY A 300 12.94 -23.25 -12.88
C GLY A 300 13.69 -24.25 -12.03
N GLU A 301 14.79 -23.87 -11.36
CA GLU A 301 15.47 -24.76 -10.40
C GLU A 301 14.61 -24.93 -9.13
N TRP A 302 14.60 -26.13 -8.60
CA TRP A 302 13.93 -26.42 -7.34
C TRP A 302 14.82 -26.04 -6.16
N ILE A 303 14.31 -25.20 -5.28
CA ILE A 303 15.04 -24.64 -4.14
C ILE A 303 14.41 -25.16 -2.85
N VAL A 304 15.24 -25.60 -1.91
CA VAL A 304 14.80 -26.00 -0.57
C VAL A 304 14.40 -24.76 0.23
N CYS A 305 13.15 -24.72 0.69
CA CYS A 305 12.56 -23.60 1.44
C CYS A 305 12.62 -23.80 2.96
N ASP A 306 13.64 -24.41 3.45
CA ASP A 306 13.88 -24.58 4.89
C ASP A 306 15.31 -24.19 5.24
N ASN A 307 15.45 -23.11 6.02
CA ASN A 307 16.75 -22.63 6.48
C ASN A 307 17.12 -23.08 7.91
N GLN A 308 16.28 -23.89 8.56
CA GLN A 308 16.49 -24.35 9.94
C GLN A 308 17.07 -25.75 10.02
N THR A 309 16.65 -26.63 9.13
CA THR A 309 17.14 -28.01 9.10
C THR A 309 18.62 -28.04 8.69
N PRO A 310 19.49 -28.74 9.45
CA PRO A 310 20.91 -28.86 9.12
C PRO A 310 21.08 -29.83 7.94
N LEU A 311 21.16 -29.32 6.72
CA LEU A 311 21.34 -30.05 5.50
C LEU A 311 22.81 -29.96 5.05
N GLN A 312 23.30 -31.02 4.38
CA GLN A 312 24.66 -31.09 3.83
C GLN A 312 24.63 -31.20 2.31
N ASP A 313 25.68 -30.69 1.67
CA ASP A 313 25.87 -30.81 0.22
C ASP A 313 25.95 -32.27 -0.19
N GLY A 314 25.21 -32.68 -1.22
CA GLY A 314 25.12 -34.06 -1.70
C GLY A 314 24.16 -34.96 -0.89
N GLU A 315 23.45 -34.43 0.11
CA GLU A 315 22.46 -35.17 0.89
C GLU A 315 21.21 -35.49 0.06
N LYS A 316 20.57 -36.65 0.36
CA LYS A 316 19.29 -36.99 -0.26
C LYS A 316 18.14 -36.63 0.64
N VAL A 317 17.17 -35.89 0.09
CA VAL A 317 15.96 -35.45 0.77
C VAL A 317 14.70 -35.89 0.00
N TYR A 318 13.56 -35.89 0.66
CA TYR A 318 12.27 -36.03 -0.01
C TYR A 318 11.69 -34.65 -0.26
N PRO A 319 11.65 -34.19 -1.53
CA PRO A 319 11.10 -32.88 -1.84
C PRO A 319 9.57 -32.89 -1.67
N ASP A 320 9.06 -31.97 -0.87
CA ASP A 320 7.62 -31.66 -0.76
C ASP A 320 7.36 -30.33 -1.48
N ALA A 321 6.75 -30.43 -2.64
CA ALA A 321 6.46 -29.26 -3.48
C ALA A 321 5.22 -28.49 -3.03
N GLY A 322 4.64 -28.76 -1.85
CA GLY A 322 3.46 -28.09 -1.30
C GLY A 322 2.40 -27.77 -2.37
N GLN A 323 1.23 -28.33 -2.27
CA GLN A 323 0.11 -28.02 -3.20
C GLN A 323 -0.44 -26.62 -2.97
#